data_51c16f4176495c7d5f978466fffcf74d
#
_entry.id   51c16f4176495c7d5f978466fffcf74d
#
_cell.length_a   1.000
_cell.length_b   1.000
_cell.length_c   1.000
_cell.angle_alpha   90.00
_cell.angle_beta   90.00
_cell.angle_gamma   90.00
#
_symmetry.space_group_name_H-M   'P 1'
#
loop_
_entity.id
_entity.type
_entity.pdbx_description
1 polymer ?
#
loop_
_entity_poly.entity_id
_entity_poly.type
_entity_poly.pdbx_seq_one_letter_code
_entity_poly.pdbx_strand_id
1 'polypeptide(L)'
;MTGLAVFVTTLGLFVLWWTVWRLRRWKHLKLSADLNGPPDFPLIGSAHLFLGKSTEQQFQCILDITTTYQSPCRVWLGPKLFVFIDNADDLQTVLNASQCLEKAHVYRFFQCETGLFSAPAPIWKVHRKHLNPCFNAKILASFMSVFNAKSAIMVDQLQRRVNQPKQFNVYEYISKCTLDMVCATTLGTNMQLQNEQGDEYIAAIERASELLNHRLYKVWLHPEWIYRLTSYYKVQQQCYATAYKMSRRVLALRGDELSEIRNRSTVPVEKPNSSQPVDEYRKPQIYIDQLFRLAKETGVFDERAIRDEIDTIILGGNETSALTLSHVVLMLAIHQDVQQRVYEELVATLGSSFTEVENDQLSRLPYMEMVLKETMRLFPVGPVIARQCTDDLKISNAIIPNGVTVVLGIFNVQRSGKHWGPAADTFDPDNFLPERSTHRHPYCFLPFSAGPRNCIGYKYGLMSMKVMLCRLLAAFRFSTDLTMEQLVLKLDITLKIDNKHMVRIVPR
;
A
#
# COMPACT_ATOMS: atom_id res chain seq x y z
N MET A 1 -7.22 -47.66 -36.67
CA MET A 1 -7.87 -46.42 -37.26
C MET A 1 -8.38 -45.44 -36.24
N THR A 2 -8.82 -45.88 -35.06
CA THR A 2 -9.34 -45.01 -33.98
C THR A 2 -8.31 -44.02 -33.37
N GLY A 3 -7.06 -44.48 -33.18
CA GLY A 3 -6.01 -43.60 -32.60
C GLY A 3 -5.59 -42.42 -33.47
N LEU A 4 -5.50 -42.60 -34.81
CA LEU A 4 -5.17 -41.54 -35.75
C LEU A 4 -6.31 -40.52 -35.80
N ALA A 5 -7.57 -40.95 -35.85
CA ALA A 5 -8.72 -40.08 -35.84
C ALA A 5 -8.80 -39.22 -34.56
N VAL A 6 -8.54 -39.81 -33.36
CA VAL A 6 -8.46 -39.07 -32.11
C VAL A 6 -7.32 -38.04 -32.11
N PHE A 7 -6.14 -38.43 -32.61
CA PHE A 7 -5.00 -37.50 -32.72
C PHE A 7 -5.30 -36.31 -33.67
N VAL A 8 -5.87 -36.57 -34.86
CA VAL A 8 -6.21 -35.53 -35.84
C VAL A 8 -7.29 -34.59 -35.27
N THR A 9 -8.32 -35.12 -34.61
CA THR A 9 -9.37 -34.29 -33.97
C THR A 9 -8.82 -33.43 -32.82
N THR A 10 -7.99 -34.00 -31.94
CA THR A 10 -7.37 -33.21 -30.84
C THR A 10 -6.42 -32.13 -31.36
N LEU A 11 -5.63 -32.44 -32.39
CA LEU A 11 -4.77 -31.45 -33.05
C LEU A 11 -5.60 -30.35 -33.72
N GLY A 12 -6.68 -30.70 -34.42
CA GLY A 12 -7.60 -29.74 -35.05
C GLY A 12 -8.26 -28.81 -34.02
N LEU A 13 -8.73 -29.36 -32.91
CA LEU A 13 -9.29 -28.58 -31.80
C LEU A 13 -8.23 -27.66 -31.14
N PHE A 14 -7.01 -28.14 -31.02
CA PHE A 14 -5.90 -27.31 -30.49
C PHE A 14 -5.56 -26.16 -31.44
N VAL A 15 -5.46 -26.41 -32.75
CA VAL A 15 -5.19 -25.38 -33.76
C VAL A 15 -6.32 -24.35 -33.82
N LEU A 16 -7.58 -24.81 -33.77
CA LEU A 16 -8.75 -23.91 -33.73
C LEU A 16 -8.72 -23.05 -32.46
N TRP A 17 -8.53 -23.67 -31.29
CA TRP A 17 -8.40 -22.95 -30.01
C TRP A 17 -7.26 -21.94 -30.06
N TRP A 18 -6.08 -22.31 -30.56
CA TRP A 18 -4.91 -21.46 -30.70
C TRP A 18 -5.19 -20.27 -31.62
N THR A 19 -5.85 -20.50 -32.75
CA THR A 19 -6.20 -19.45 -33.73
C THR A 19 -7.18 -18.45 -33.10
N VAL A 20 -8.25 -18.94 -32.48
CA VAL A 20 -9.22 -18.10 -31.76
C VAL A 20 -8.55 -17.32 -30.64
N TRP A 21 -7.65 -17.98 -29.91
CA TRP A 21 -6.88 -17.35 -28.84
C TRP A 21 -5.97 -16.21 -29.36
N ARG A 22 -5.28 -16.39 -30.50
CA ARG A 22 -4.48 -15.34 -31.15
C ARG A 22 -5.34 -14.23 -31.72
N LEU A 23 -6.45 -14.52 -32.35
CA LEU A 23 -7.36 -13.53 -32.91
C LEU A 23 -7.95 -12.63 -31.83
N ARG A 24 -8.38 -13.20 -30.70
CA ARG A 24 -8.87 -12.40 -29.55
C ARG A 24 -7.83 -11.45 -28.98
N ARG A 25 -6.55 -11.72 -29.19
CA ARG A 25 -5.42 -10.89 -28.70
C ARG A 25 -4.71 -10.13 -29.77
N TRP A 26 -5.19 -10.20 -30.99
CA TRP A 26 -4.54 -9.54 -32.15
C TRP A 26 -4.19 -8.07 -31.85
N LYS A 27 -5.13 -7.31 -31.26
CA LYS A 27 -4.92 -5.91 -30.90
C LYS A 27 -3.78 -5.73 -29.89
N HIS A 28 -3.76 -6.55 -28.83
CA HIS A 28 -2.69 -6.49 -27.81
C HIS A 28 -1.34 -6.88 -28.40
N LEU A 29 -1.28 -7.94 -29.21
CA LEU A 29 -0.06 -8.39 -29.87
C LEU A 29 0.47 -7.32 -30.83
N LYS A 30 -0.42 -6.72 -31.64
CA LYS A 30 -0.04 -5.68 -32.62
C LYS A 30 0.48 -4.42 -31.92
N LEU A 31 -0.23 -3.88 -30.95
CA LEU A 31 0.13 -2.62 -30.27
C LEU A 31 1.29 -2.79 -29.26
N SER A 32 1.60 -4.01 -28.84
CA SER A 32 2.77 -4.27 -27.98
C SER A 32 3.99 -4.78 -28.76
N ALA A 33 3.88 -4.99 -30.07
CA ALA A 33 4.97 -5.54 -30.87
C ALA A 33 6.23 -4.66 -30.85
N ASP A 34 6.03 -3.34 -30.87
CA ASP A 34 7.10 -2.34 -30.86
C ASP A 34 7.64 -2.03 -29.46
N LEU A 35 7.00 -2.55 -28.40
CA LEU A 35 7.49 -2.39 -27.04
C LEU A 35 8.62 -3.38 -26.73
N ASN A 36 9.71 -2.88 -26.18
CA ASN A 36 10.76 -3.71 -25.64
C ASN A 36 10.23 -4.59 -24.51
N GLY A 37 10.88 -5.73 -24.27
CA GLY A 37 10.49 -6.60 -23.16
C GLY A 37 11.19 -7.94 -23.22
N PRO A 38 11.12 -8.73 -22.12
CA PRO A 38 11.73 -10.04 -22.06
C PRO A 38 11.11 -11.00 -23.08
N PRO A 39 11.86 -12.03 -23.50
CA PRO A 39 11.33 -13.08 -24.37
C PRO A 39 10.12 -13.74 -23.74
N ASP A 40 9.10 -13.96 -24.58
CA ASP A 40 7.85 -14.59 -24.17
C ASP A 40 7.64 -15.92 -24.92
N PHE A 41 7.27 -16.95 -24.16
CA PHE A 41 6.92 -18.26 -24.71
C PHE A 41 5.40 -18.38 -24.92
N PRO A 42 4.97 -19.17 -25.91
CA PRO A 42 3.56 -19.47 -26.08
C PRO A 42 2.92 -19.95 -24.76
N LEU A 43 1.72 -19.47 -24.46
CA LEU A 43 0.89 -19.82 -23.30
C LEU A 43 1.39 -19.25 -21.94
N ILE A 44 2.67 -19.37 -21.64
CA ILE A 44 3.23 -18.94 -20.34
C ILE A 44 3.80 -17.53 -20.35
N GLY A 45 4.08 -16.97 -21.54
CA GLY A 45 4.72 -15.68 -21.68
C GLY A 45 6.09 -15.66 -21.02
N SER A 46 6.39 -14.60 -20.30
CA SER A 46 7.61 -14.41 -19.52
C SER A 46 7.49 -14.94 -18.07
N ALA A 47 6.39 -15.66 -17.73
CA ALA A 47 6.20 -16.18 -16.36
C ALA A 47 7.29 -17.18 -15.93
N HIS A 48 7.97 -17.83 -16.89
CA HIS A 48 9.12 -18.70 -16.60
C HIS A 48 10.24 -18.02 -15.84
N LEU A 49 10.40 -16.69 -16.00
CA LEU A 49 11.42 -15.90 -15.30
C LEU A 49 11.21 -15.86 -13.78
N PHE A 50 10.00 -16.10 -13.31
CA PHE A 50 9.62 -16.06 -11.90
C PHE A 50 9.47 -17.45 -11.26
N LEU A 51 9.52 -18.52 -12.06
CA LEU A 51 9.33 -19.88 -11.57
C LEU A 51 10.51 -20.34 -10.68
N GLY A 52 10.18 -20.94 -9.53
CA GLY A 52 11.18 -21.49 -8.60
C GLY A 52 11.95 -20.43 -7.82
N LYS A 53 11.65 -19.14 -7.99
CA LYS A 53 12.34 -18.04 -7.31
C LYS A 53 11.70 -17.71 -5.95
N SER A 54 12.53 -17.34 -4.97
CA SER A 54 12.07 -16.75 -3.72
C SER A 54 11.51 -15.33 -3.93
N THR A 55 10.87 -14.75 -2.93
CA THR A 55 10.31 -13.38 -2.99
C THR A 55 11.37 -12.32 -3.31
N GLU A 56 12.56 -12.45 -2.73
CA GLU A 56 13.70 -11.58 -2.97
C GLU A 56 14.18 -11.70 -4.42
N GLN A 57 14.33 -12.95 -4.90
CA GLN A 57 14.74 -13.24 -6.28
C GLN A 57 13.68 -12.79 -7.29
N GLN A 58 12.38 -12.83 -6.94
CA GLN A 58 11.30 -12.31 -7.79
C GLN A 58 11.37 -10.80 -7.90
N PHE A 59 11.63 -10.11 -6.79
CA PHE A 59 11.80 -8.66 -6.80
C PHE A 59 13.05 -8.27 -7.61
N GLN A 60 14.18 -8.95 -7.41
CA GLN A 60 15.36 -8.74 -8.23
C GLN A 60 15.10 -8.98 -9.72
N CYS A 61 14.34 -9.99 -10.08
CA CYS A 61 13.95 -10.25 -11.46
C CYS A 61 13.13 -9.09 -12.08
N ILE A 62 12.26 -8.44 -11.30
CA ILE A 62 11.56 -7.22 -11.75
C ILE A 62 12.56 -6.10 -12.01
N LEU A 63 13.51 -5.87 -11.11
CA LEU A 63 14.53 -4.85 -11.25
C LEU A 63 15.42 -5.12 -12.48
N ASP A 64 15.84 -6.37 -12.69
CA ASP A 64 16.63 -6.78 -13.85
C ASP A 64 15.88 -6.52 -15.17
N ILE A 65 14.59 -6.85 -15.23
CA ILE A 65 13.73 -6.57 -16.39
C ILE A 65 13.68 -5.07 -16.66
N THR A 66 13.42 -4.27 -15.63
CA THR A 66 13.23 -2.82 -15.77
C THR A 66 14.55 -2.08 -16.03
N THR A 67 15.69 -2.65 -15.67
CA THR A 67 17.02 -2.11 -16.00
C THR A 67 17.41 -2.48 -17.43
N THR A 68 17.10 -3.71 -17.85
CA THR A 68 17.46 -4.21 -19.20
C THR A 68 16.60 -3.63 -20.30
N TYR A 69 15.30 -3.47 -20.04
CA TYR A 69 14.32 -3.02 -21.02
C TYR A 69 13.81 -1.63 -20.67
N GLN A 70 14.01 -0.67 -21.58
CA GLN A 70 13.55 0.71 -21.37
C GLN A 70 12.02 0.79 -21.25
N SER A 71 11.55 1.68 -20.40
CA SER A 71 10.15 2.03 -20.26
C SER A 71 9.62 2.79 -21.50
N PRO A 72 8.38 2.50 -21.97
CA PRO A 72 7.50 1.44 -21.50
C PRO A 72 7.95 0.06 -21.96
N CYS A 73 7.92 -0.95 -21.08
CA CYS A 73 8.27 -2.31 -21.47
C CYS A 73 7.09 -3.28 -21.29
N ARG A 74 7.01 -4.27 -22.20
CA ARG A 74 5.97 -5.31 -22.16
C ARG A 74 6.43 -6.52 -21.36
N VAL A 75 5.51 -7.09 -20.60
CA VAL A 75 5.72 -8.37 -19.91
C VAL A 75 4.46 -9.22 -20.09
N TRP A 76 4.59 -10.38 -20.72
CA TRP A 76 3.48 -11.33 -20.83
C TRP A 76 3.51 -12.31 -19.66
N LEU A 77 2.50 -12.29 -18.79
CA LEU A 77 2.32 -13.29 -17.74
C LEU A 77 1.17 -14.21 -18.13
N GLY A 78 1.52 -15.39 -18.64
CA GLY A 78 0.57 -16.26 -19.30
C GLY A 78 -0.16 -15.54 -20.44
N PRO A 79 -1.49 -15.51 -20.42
CA PRO A 79 -2.28 -14.88 -21.44
C PRO A 79 -2.43 -13.37 -21.32
N LYS A 80 -1.92 -12.73 -20.30
CA LYS A 80 -2.17 -11.32 -20.00
C LYS A 80 -0.95 -10.47 -20.31
N LEU A 81 -1.19 -9.38 -21.01
CA LEU A 81 -0.21 -8.33 -21.25
C LEU A 81 -0.17 -7.36 -20.07
N PHE A 82 1.04 -7.13 -19.58
CA PHE A 82 1.38 -6.07 -18.66
C PHE A 82 2.30 -5.08 -19.35
N VAL A 83 2.09 -3.79 -19.15
CA VAL A 83 2.99 -2.74 -19.60
C VAL A 83 3.57 -2.06 -18.38
N PHE A 84 4.88 -2.17 -18.22
CA PHE A 84 5.59 -1.54 -17.11
C PHE A 84 6.05 -0.13 -17.49
N ILE A 85 5.82 0.84 -16.61
CA ILE A 85 6.15 2.25 -16.80
C ILE A 85 6.86 2.77 -15.55
N ASP A 86 8.01 3.44 -15.74
CA ASP A 86 8.79 4.06 -14.68
C ASP A 86 9.36 5.45 -15.02
N ASN A 87 9.03 6.00 -16.20
CA ASN A 87 9.36 7.38 -16.49
C ASN A 87 8.29 8.34 -15.93
N ALA A 88 8.71 9.51 -15.45
CA ALA A 88 7.84 10.44 -14.73
C ALA A 88 6.71 11.03 -15.59
N ASP A 89 6.95 11.30 -16.87
CA ASP A 89 5.96 11.87 -17.81
C ASP A 89 4.81 10.89 -18.06
N ASP A 90 5.15 9.62 -18.34
CA ASP A 90 4.15 8.58 -18.57
C ASP A 90 3.42 8.17 -17.28
N LEU A 91 4.12 8.16 -16.12
CA LEU A 91 3.50 8.00 -14.82
C LEU A 91 2.45 9.09 -14.56
N GLN A 92 2.77 10.35 -14.89
CA GLN A 92 1.83 11.46 -14.80
C GLN A 92 0.62 11.23 -15.69
N THR A 93 0.85 10.82 -16.92
CA THR A 93 -0.22 10.56 -17.90
C THR A 93 -1.16 9.47 -17.40
N VAL A 94 -0.62 8.31 -16.99
CA VAL A 94 -1.42 7.16 -16.54
C VAL A 94 -2.16 7.43 -15.24
N LEU A 95 -1.49 8.07 -14.26
CA LEU A 95 -2.09 8.33 -12.95
C LEU A 95 -3.22 9.35 -12.99
N ASN A 96 -3.26 10.23 -13.99
CA ASN A 96 -4.32 11.22 -14.17
C ASN A 96 -5.38 10.79 -15.19
N ALA A 97 -5.12 9.75 -15.99
CA ALA A 97 -6.04 9.30 -17.01
C ALA A 97 -7.33 8.71 -16.42
N SER A 98 -8.48 9.16 -16.91
CA SER A 98 -9.78 8.60 -16.54
C SER A 98 -9.94 7.13 -16.95
N GLN A 99 -9.25 6.71 -18.01
CA GLN A 99 -9.19 5.33 -18.51
C GLN A 99 -8.41 4.39 -17.57
N CYS A 100 -7.60 4.94 -16.63
CA CYS A 100 -6.76 4.17 -15.69
C CYS A 100 -7.23 4.29 -14.23
N LEU A 101 -8.52 4.56 -14.01
CA LEU A 101 -9.10 4.58 -12.67
C LEU A 101 -9.38 3.18 -12.12
N GLU A 102 -9.53 2.18 -12.97
CA GLU A 102 -9.73 0.81 -12.52
C GLU A 102 -8.45 0.20 -11.93
N LYS A 103 -8.62 -0.56 -10.86
CA LYS A 103 -7.55 -1.38 -10.30
C LYS A 103 -7.31 -2.63 -11.18
N ALA A 104 -6.07 -3.07 -11.26
CA ALA A 104 -5.75 -4.32 -11.94
C ALA A 104 -6.51 -5.49 -11.32
N HIS A 105 -6.88 -6.49 -12.15
CA HIS A 105 -7.67 -7.64 -11.70
C HIS A 105 -7.11 -8.37 -10.47
N VAL A 106 -5.81 -8.30 -10.24
CA VAL A 106 -5.13 -8.95 -9.11
C VAL A 106 -5.53 -8.36 -7.75
N TYR A 107 -6.03 -7.13 -7.72
CA TYR A 107 -6.55 -6.52 -6.48
C TYR A 107 -7.78 -7.24 -5.92
N ARG A 108 -8.50 -8.05 -6.71
CA ARG A 108 -9.59 -8.90 -6.23
C ARG A 108 -9.13 -9.97 -5.24
N PHE A 109 -7.84 -10.34 -5.28
CA PHE A 109 -7.29 -11.35 -4.38
C PHE A 109 -7.30 -10.91 -2.91
N PHE A 110 -7.41 -9.60 -2.64
CA PHE A 110 -7.53 -9.05 -1.28
C PHE A 110 -8.91 -9.26 -0.65
N GLN A 111 -9.93 -9.64 -1.41
CA GLN A 111 -11.30 -9.90 -0.95
C GLN A 111 -12.01 -8.72 -0.23
N CYS A 112 -11.54 -7.48 -0.41
CA CYS A 112 -12.19 -6.24 0.04
C CYS A 112 -12.77 -5.52 -1.19
N GLU A 113 -13.79 -6.12 -1.82
CA GLU A 113 -14.23 -5.70 -3.16
C GLU A 113 -14.89 -4.33 -3.22
N THR A 114 -15.51 -3.87 -2.12
CA THR A 114 -16.18 -2.58 -2.06
C THR A 114 -15.38 -1.51 -1.31
N GLY A 115 -14.30 -1.88 -0.62
CA GLY A 115 -13.42 -0.95 0.09
C GLY A 115 -12.56 -0.08 -0.82
N LEU A 116 -12.21 1.12 -0.38
CA LEU A 116 -11.47 2.14 -1.16
C LEU A 116 -10.19 1.62 -1.80
N PHE A 117 -9.54 0.60 -1.23
CA PHE A 117 -8.28 0.07 -1.75
C PHE A 117 -8.47 -0.68 -3.08
N SER A 118 -9.47 -1.56 -3.19
CA SER A 118 -9.68 -2.47 -4.32
C SER A 118 -10.96 -2.26 -5.12
N ALA A 119 -11.87 -1.41 -4.64
CA ALA A 119 -13.18 -1.18 -5.27
C ALA A 119 -13.06 -0.79 -6.75
N PRO A 120 -13.96 -1.31 -7.62
CA PRO A 120 -14.13 -0.83 -8.99
C PRO A 120 -14.34 0.68 -9.05
N ALA A 121 -13.96 1.32 -10.16
CA ALA A 121 -13.98 2.77 -10.28
C ALA A 121 -15.35 3.43 -9.98
N PRO A 122 -16.52 2.87 -10.39
CA PRO A 122 -17.81 3.47 -10.05
C PRO A 122 -18.07 3.51 -8.54
N ILE A 123 -17.84 2.41 -7.81
CA ILE A 123 -18.01 2.31 -6.35
C ILE A 123 -16.99 3.24 -5.68
N TRP A 124 -15.73 3.14 -6.08
CA TRP A 124 -14.65 3.94 -5.52
C TRP A 124 -14.91 5.46 -5.64
N LYS A 125 -15.41 5.96 -6.78
CA LYS A 125 -15.71 7.38 -6.96
C LYS A 125 -16.68 7.88 -5.90
N VAL A 126 -17.73 7.10 -5.64
CA VAL A 126 -18.74 7.44 -4.64
C VAL A 126 -18.16 7.41 -3.23
N HIS A 127 -17.53 6.28 -2.85
CA HIS A 127 -16.94 6.12 -1.53
C HIS A 127 -15.87 7.18 -1.26
N ARG A 128 -14.93 7.40 -2.21
CA ARG A 128 -13.88 8.41 -2.08
C ARG A 128 -14.41 9.82 -1.84
N LYS A 129 -15.45 10.22 -2.59
CA LYS A 129 -16.09 11.52 -2.42
C LYS A 129 -16.63 11.71 -1.00
N HIS A 130 -17.29 10.70 -0.47
CA HIS A 130 -17.95 10.75 0.83
C HIS A 130 -16.98 10.57 2.03
N LEU A 131 -15.84 9.91 1.83
CA LEU A 131 -14.90 9.61 2.90
C LEU A 131 -13.71 10.57 2.97
N ASN A 132 -13.43 11.34 1.90
CA ASN A 132 -12.38 12.38 1.93
C ASN A 132 -12.51 13.36 3.10
N PRO A 133 -13.72 13.84 3.47
CA PRO A 133 -13.86 14.77 4.59
C PRO A 133 -13.37 14.24 5.94
N CYS A 134 -13.30 12.91 6.13
CA CYS A 134 -12.80 12.29 7.36
C CYS A 134 -11.29 12.52 7.61
N PHE A 135 -10.56 12.96 6.57
CA PHE A 135 -9.13 13.24 6.63
C PHE A 135 -8.80 14.74 6.51
N ASN A 136 -9.76 15.62 6.85
CA ASN A 136 -9.51 17.05 6.88
C ASN A 136 -8.64 17.44 8.09
N ALA A 137 -8.04 18.65 8.03
CA ALA A 137 -7.10 19.12 9.06
C ALA A 137 -7.70 19.16 10.47
N LYS A 138 -8.99 19.49 10.62
CA LYS A 138 -9.67 19.58 11.93
C LYS A 138 -9.83 18.20 12.57
N ILE A 139 -10.23 17.19 11.79
CA ILE A 139 -10.35 15.80 12.29
C ILE A 139 -8.96 15.26 12.62
N LEU A 140 -7.98 15.47 11.74
CA LEU A 140 -6.61 14.99 11.98
C LEU A 140 -6.00 15.62 13.23
N ALA A 141 -6.21 16.92 13.45
CA ALA A 141 -5.74 17.60 14.68
C ALA A 141 -6.39 17.01 15.95
N SER A 142 -7.62 16.53 15.90
CA SER A 142 -8.28 15.88 17.03
C SER A 142 -7.68 14.51 17.41
N PHE A 143 -6.85 13.93 16.55
CA PHE A 143 -6.18 12.65 16.80
C PHE A 143 -4.85 12.79 17.54
N MET A 144 -4.35 14.02 17.71
CA MET A 144 -3.04 14.26 18.33
C MET A 144 -2.89 13.65 19.74
N SER A 145 -3.92 13.78 20.58
CA SER A 145 -3.91 13.18 21.93
C SER A 145 -3.80 11.66 21.87
N VAL A 146 -4.49 11.01 20.91
CA VAL A 146 -4.41 9.56 20.70
C VAL A 146 -3.02 9.17 20.20
N PHE A 147 -2.45 9.91 19.24
CA PHE A 147 -1.09 9.64 18.74
C PHE A 147 -0.06 9.72 19.85
N ASN A 148 -0.11 10.75 20.69
CA ASN A 148 0.78 10.89 21.86
C ASN A 148 0.60 9.74 22.85
N ALA A 149 -0.64 9.43 23.26
CA ALA A 149 -0.93 8.38 24.23
C ALA A 149 -0.47 6.99 23.74
N LYS A 150 -0.76 6.64 22.48
CA LYS A 150 -0.35 5.34 21.92
C LYS A 150 1.16 5.25 21.71
N SER A 151 1.82 6.34 21.32
CA SER A 151 3.27 6.41 21.24
C SER A 151 3.94 6.26 22.61
N ALA A 152 3.35 6.81 23.68
CA ALA A 152 3.86 6.64 25.03
C ALA A 152 3.87 5.16 25.44
N ILE A 153 2.78 4.42 25.19
CA ILE A 153 2.72 2.97 25.47
C ILE A 153 3.83 2.21 24.71
N MET A 154 4.05 2.54 23.43
CA MET A 154 5.13 1.93 22.64
C MET A 154 6.51 2.22 23.25
N VAL A 155 6.77 3.45 23.67
CA VAL A 155 8.03 3.83 24.32
C VAL A 155 8.21 3.06 25.62
N ASP A 156 7.18 2.95 26.46
CA ASP A 156 7.23 2.18 27.72
C ASP A 156 7.55 0.69 27.49
N GLN A 157 7.00 0.10 26.44
CA GLN A 157 7.33 -1.28 26.06
C GLN A 157 8.78 -1.43 25.60
N LEU A 158 9.27 -0.47 24.82
CA LEU A 158 10.66 -0.44 24.35
C LEU A 158 11.65 -0.22 25.49
N GLN A 159 11.26 0.46 26.57
CA GLN A 159 12.11 0.66 27.77
C GLN A 159 12.66 -0.67 28.31
N ARG A 160 11.93 -1.76 28.14
CA ARG A 160 12.36 -3.12 28.55
C ARG A 160 13.51 -3.66 27.68
N ARG A 161 13.78 -3.04 26.52
CA ARG A 161 14.86 -3.39 25.59
C ARG A 161 16.13 -2.54 25.78
N VAL A 162 16.06 -1.53 26.63
CA VAL A 162 17.18 -0.64 26.92
C VAL A 162 18.38 -1.42 27.45
N ASN A 163 19.56 -1.11 26.93
CA ASN A 163 20.84 -1.70 27.30
C ASN A 163 20.93 -3.23 27.10
N GLN A 164 20.00 -3.84 26.36
CA GLN A 164 20.16 -5.25 25.98
C GLN A 164 21.20 -5.39 24.88
N PRO A 165 22.15 -6.33 24.99
CA PRO A 165 23.22 -6.51 23.99
C PRO A 165 22.70 -7.03 22.66
N LYS A 166 21.59 -7.78 22.68
CA LYS A 166 20.98 -8.38 21.49
C LYS A 166 20.10 -7.39 20.77
N GLN A 167 20.26 -7.27 19.46
CA GLN A 167 19.34 -6.53 18.59
C GLN A 167 17.95 -7.15 18.60
N PHE A 168 16.94 -6.30 18.41
CA PHE A 168 15.53 -6.71 18.26
C PHE A 168 14.92 -6.04 17.04
N ASN A 169 13.85 -6.62 16.50
CA ASN A 169 13.12 -6.08 15.39
C ASN A 169 12.16 -4.97 15.86
N VAL A 170 12.46 -3.72 15.54
CA VAL A 170 11.64 -2.57 15.98
C VAL A 170 10.24 -2.56 15.36
N TYR A 171 10.08 -3.16 14.19
CA TYR A 171 8.79 -3.29 13.50
C TYR A 171 7.72 -3.94 14.38
N GLU A 172 8.06 -4.90 15.23
CA GLU A 172 7.13 -5.59 16.12
C GLU A 172 6.41 -4.64 17.12
N TYR A 173 7.09 -3.58 17.54
CA TYR A 173 6.52 -2.55 18.42
C TYR A 173 5.76 -1.49 17.64
N ILE A 174 6.36 -1.01 16.54
CA ILE A 174 5.76 0.04 15.73
C ILE A 174 4.47 -0.45 15.08
N SER A 175 4.41 -1.69 14.58
CA SER A 175 3.21 -2.24 13.94
C SER A 175 2.03 -2.39 14.90
N LYS A 176 2.27 -2.79 16.15
CA LYS A 176 1.23 -2.80 17.18
C LYS A 176 0.74 -1.40 17.55
N CYS A 177 1.66 -0.44 17.62
CA CYS A 177 1.30 0.95 17.90
C CYS A 177 0.46 1.56 16.78
N THR A 178 0.84 1.37 15.50
CA THR A 178 0.06 1.87 14.35
C THR A 178 -1.30 1.20 14.25
N LEU A 179 -1.40 -0.10 14.54
CA LEU A 179 -2.67 -0.82 14.59
C LEU A 179 -3.61 -0.26 15.65
N ASP A 180 -3.09 -0.04 16.87
CA ASP A 180 -3.85 0.52 17.98
C ASP A 180 -4.25 1.98 17.70
N MET A 181 -3.38 2.77 17.05
CA MET A 181 -3.69 4.13 16.62
C MET A 181 -4.82 4.17 15.61
N VAL A 182 -4.77 3.37 14.54
CA VAL A 182 -5.80 3.42 13.48
C VAL A 182 -7.15 2.98 14.02
N CYS A 183 -7.22 1.99 14.88
CA CYS A 183 -8.46 1.58 15.52
C CYS A 183 -9.02 2.67 16.45
N ALA A 184 -8.18 3.30 17.26
CA ALA A 184 -8.63 4.33 18.20
C ALA A 184 -9.08 5.62 17.50
N THR A 185 -8.40 6.04 16.44
CA THR A 185 -8.66 7.31 15.74
C THR A 185 -9.78 7.19 14.71
N THR A 186 -9.66 6.25 13.77
CA THR A 186 -10.58 6.16 12.63
C THR A 186 -11.84 5.37 12.96
N LEU A 187 -11.75 4.38 13.86
CA LEU A 187 -12.87 3.53 14.27
C LEU A 187 -13.40 3.87 15.67
N GLY A 188 -12.80 4.86 16.34
CA GLY A 188 -13.25 5.32 17.66
C GLY A 188 -13.19 4.25 18.77
N THR A 189 -12.40 3.20 18.57
CA THR A 189 -12.38 2.02 19.45
C THR A 189 -11.02 1.80 20.07
N ASN A 190 -10.91 1.97 21.39
CA ASN A 190 -9.69 1.68 22.13
C ASN A 190 -9.58 0.18 22.41
N MET A 191 -8.85 -0.54 21.55
CA MET A 191 -8.72 -2.00 21.61
C MET A 191 -7.50 -2.48 22.40
N GLN A 192 -6.60 -1.58 22.80
CA GLN A 192 -5.36 -1.90 23.51
C GLN A 192 -4.50 -2.95 22.80
N LEU A 193 -4.29 -2.78 21.49
CA LEU A 193 -3.68 -3.78 20.61
C LEU A 193 -2.15 -3.87 20.69
N GLN A 194 -1.53 -3.10 21.57
CA GLN A 194 -0.09 -3.20 21.84
C GLN A 194 0.27 -4.39 22.75
N ASN A 195 -0.57 -5.40 22.78
CA ASN A 195 -0.44 -6.67 23.51
C ASN A 195 -0.49 -7.87 22.54
N GLU A 196 -0.67 -9.08 23.06
CA GLU A 196 -0.73 -10.33 22.27
C GLU A 196 -1.85 -10.38 21.21
N GLN A 197 -2.98 -9.67 21.42
CA GLN A 197 -4.06 -9.62 20.42
C GLN A 197 -3.63 -8.89 19.13
N GLY A 198 -2.76 -7.88 19.24
CA GLY A 198 -2.15 -7.23 18.09
C GLY A 198 -1.23 -8.17 17.30
N ASP A 199 -0.48 -9.03 18.00
CA ASP A 199 0.41 -10.00 17.38
C ASP A 199 -0.35 -11.00 16.48
N GLU A 200 -1.52 -11.51 16.94
CA GLU A 200 -2.37 -12.43 16.16
C GLU A 200 -2.83 -11.79 14.83
N TYR A 201 -3.26 -10.53 14.88
CA TYR A 201 -3.68 -9.80 13.68
C TYR A 201 -2.51 -9.59 12.70
N ILE A 202 -1.39 -9.08 13.21
CA ILE A 202 -0.21 -8.76 12.39
C ILE A 202 0.32 -10.02 11.70
N ALA A 203 0.49 -11.13 12.45
CA ALA A 203 0.93 -12.39 11.88
C ALA A 203 -0.04 -12.94 10.81
N ALA A 204 -1.35 -12.79 11.01
CA ALA A 204 -2.34 -13.19 10.02
C ALA A 204 -2.25 -12.36 8.73
N ILE A 205 -2.07 -11.05 8.82
CA ILE A 205 -1.92 -10.16 7.65
C ILE A 205 -0.60 -10.43 6.92
N GLU A 206 0.51 -10.60 7.63
CA GLU A 206 1.80 -10.95 7.03
C GLU A 206 1.70 -12.25 6.24
N ARG A 207 1.10 -13.28 6.84
CA ARG A 207 0.90 -14.57 6.17
C ARG A 207 -0.04 -14.47 4.98
N ALA A 208 -1.11 -13.68 5.07
CA ALA A 208 -2.01 -13.44 3.93
C ALA A 208 -1.28 -12.73 2.79
N SER A 209 -0.42 -11.75 3.08
CA SER A 209 0.39 -11.01 2.09
C SER A 209 1.36 -11.93 1.35
N GLU A 210 2.05 -12.85 2.05
CA GLU A 210 2.89 -13.88 1.44
C GLU A 210 2.10 -14.76 0.46
N LEU A 211 0.91 -15.20 0.86
CA LEU A 211 0.05 -16.04 0.02
C LEU A 211 -0.48 -15.27 -1.20
N LEU A 212 -0.80 -14.00 -1.04
CA LEU A 212 -1.19 -13.12 -2.14
C LEU A 212 -0.06 -12.95 -3.14
N ASN A 213 1.16 -12.70 -2.65
CA ASN A 213 2.35 -12.60 -3.49
C ASN A 213 2.60 -13.91 -4.24
N HIS A 214 2.53 -15.04 -3.56
CA HIS A 214 2.64 -16.34 -4.19
C HIS A 214 1.60 -16.54 -5.31
N ARG A 215 0.34 -16.15 -5.09
CA ARG A 215 -0.73 -16.23 -6.09
C ARG A 215 -0.46 -15.29 -7.27
N LEU A 216 0.11 -14.12 -7.03
CA LEU A 216 0.36 -13.10 -8.04
C LEU A 216 1.27 -13.62 -9.17
N TYR A 217 2.37 -14.30 -8.81
CA TYR A 217 3.34 -14.82 -9.78
C TYR A 217 2.98 -16.19 -10.36
N LYS A 218 2.13 -16.95 -9.69
CA LYS A 218 1.64 -18.24 -10.21
C LYS A 218 0.35 -18.04 -10.99
N VAL A 219 0.48 -17.63 -12.26
CA VAL A 219 -0.66 -17.25 -13.12
C VAL A 219 -1.74 -18.35 -13.25
N TRP A 220 -1.39 -19.62 -13.07
CA TRP A 220 -2.36 -20.73 -13.05
C TRP A 220 -3.24 -20.76 -11.79
N LEU A 221 -2.85 -20.03 -10.72
CA LEU A 221 -3.66 -19.84 -9.51
C LEU A 221 -4.59 -18.62 -9.60
N HIS A 222 -4.53 -17.83 -10.68
CA HIS A 222 -5.42 -16.69 -10.86
C HIS A 222 -6.89 -17.07 -10.99
N PRO A 223 -7.29 -18.16 -11.72
CA PRO A 223 -8.67 -18.62 -11.71
C PRO A 223 -9.08 -19.06 -10.31
N GLU A 224 -10.17 -18.46 -9.78
CA GLU A 224 -10.63 -18.68 -8.41
C GLU A 224 -10.93 -20.16 -8.12
N TRP A 225 -11.53 -20.85 -9.09
CA TRP A 225 -11.87 -22.27 -8.94
C TRP A 225 -10.65 -23.19 -8.78
N ILE A 226 -9.51 -22.86 -9.44
CA ILE A 226 -8.24 -23.58 -9.26
C ILE A 226 -7.68 -23.27 -7.87
N TYR A 227 -7.65 -21.98 -7.49
CA TYR A 227 -7.08 -21.55 -6.23
C TYR A 227 -7.81 -22.19 -5.04
N ARG A 228 -9.14 -22.29 -5.09
CA ARG A 228 -9.97 -22.94 -4.06
C ARG A 228 -9.65 -24.42 -3.82
N LEU A 229 -9.07 -25.11 -4.78
CA LEU A 229 -8.65 -26.51 -4.64
C LEU A 229 -7.31 -26.68 -3.90
N THR A 230 -6.59 -25.57 -3.65
CA THR A 230 -5.26 -25.61 -3.03
C THR A 230 -5.31 -25.47 -1.52
N SER A 231 -4.25 -25.96 -0.85
CA SER A 231 -4.04 -25.70 0.58
C SER A 231 -3.83 -24.22 0.88
N TYR A 232 -3.27 -23.45 -0.07
CA TYR A 232 -3.06 -22.01 0.05
C TYR A 232 -4.36 -21.24 0.31
N TYR A 233 -5.44 -21.60 -0.39
CA TYR A 233 -6.76 -21.01 -0.17
C TYR A 233 -7.25 -21.22 1.26
N LYS A 234 -7.13 -22.45 1.79
CA LYS A 234 -7.56 -22.75 3.17
C LYS A 234 -6.81 -21.91 4.19
N VAL A 235 -5.47 -21.81 4.05
CA VAL A 235 -4.64 -21.00 4.95
C VAL A 235 -4.98 -19.51 4.82
N GLN A 236 -5.18 -18.99 3.60
CA GLN A 236 -5.58 -17.61 3.38
C GLN A 236 -6.94 -17.28 4.04
N GLN A 237 -7.93 -18.18 3.93
CA GLN A 237 -9.22 -17.99 4.59
C GLN A 237 -9.11 -17.99 6.13
N GLN A 238 -8.21 -18.79 6.70
CA GLN A 238 -7.93 -18.75 8.14
C GLN A 238 -7.30 -17.40 8.56
N CYS A 239 -6.33 -16.90 7.78
CA CYS A 239 -5.73 -15.59 8.02
C CYS A 239 -6.78 -14.48 7.96
N TYR A 240 -7.64 -14.47 6.94
CA TYR A 240 -8.72 -13.48 6.82
C TYR A 240 -9.76 -13.63 7.94
N ALA A 241 -10.11 -14.87 8.33
CA ALA A 241 -11.03 -15.06 9.46
C ALA A 241 -10.48 -14.46 10.76
N THR A 242 -9.16 -14.51 10.96
CA THR A 242 -8.49 -13.86 12.09
C THR A 242 -8.49 -12.34 11.95
N ALA A 243 -8.13 -11.80 10.78
CA ALA A 243 -8.17 -10.36 10.54
C ALA A 243 -9.59 -9.78 10.73
N TYR A 244 -10.61 -10.48 10.21
CA TYR A 244 -12.01 -10.04 10.33
C TYR A 244 -12.59 -10.11 11.77
N LYS A 245 -11.90 -10.75 12.72
CA LYS A 245 -12.30 -10.62 14.14
C LYS A 245 -12.28 -9.16 14.60
N MET A 246 -11.35 -8.37 14.06
CA MET A 246 -11.21 -6.94 14.38
C MET A 246 -12.42 -6.14 13.89
N SER A 247 -12.76 -6.23 12.60
CA SER A 247 -13.92 -5.53 12.03
C SER A 247 -15.23 -5.99 12.66
N ARG A 248 -15.38 -7.30 12.92
CA ARG A 248 -16.55 -7.85 13.65
C ARG A 248 -16.68 -7.28 15.05
N ARG A 249 -15.58 -7.09 15.78
CA ARG A 249 -15.61 -6.47 17.11
C ARG A 249 -16.04 -5.01 17.03
N VAL A 250 -15.55 -4.25 16.04
CA VAL A 250 -15.99 -2.86 15.80
C VAL A 250 -17.49 -2.81 15.50
N LEU A 251 -17.96 -3.68 14.61
CA LEU A 251 -19.40 -3.75 14.23
C LEU A 251 -20.27 -4.17 15.41
N ALA A 252 -19.81 -5.08 16.26
CA ALA A 252 -20.56 -5.49 17.46
C ALA A 252 -20.76 -4.36 18.46
N LEU A 253 -19.78 -3.46 18.60
CA LEU A 253 -19.90 -2.27 19.45
C LEU A 253 -20.92 -1.23 18.91
N ARG A 254 -21.29 -1.35 17.65
CA ARG A 254 -22.26 -0.50 16.95
C ARG A 254 -23.52 -1.28 16.53
N GLY A 255 -23.88 -2.33 17.29
CA GLY A 255 -24.91 -3.30 16.92
C GLY A 255 -26.29 -2.69 16.68
N ASP A 256 -26.72 -1.71 17.48
CA ASP A 256 -28.01 -1.04 17.32
C ASP A 256 -28.08 -0.26 16.00
N GLU A 257 -27.03 0.49 15.68
CA GLU A 257 -26.93 1.24 14.42
C GLU A 257 -26.89 0.30 13.20
N LEU A 258 -26.23 -0.84 13.32
CA LEU A 258 -26.17 -1.85 12.27
C LEU A 258 -27.54 -2.50 12.04
N SER A 259 -28.30 -2.75 13.09
CA SER A 259 -29.66 -3.30 13.01
C SER A 259 -30.59 -2.35 12.28
N GLU A 260 -30.49 -1.04 12.50
CA GLU A 260 -31.27 -0.03 11.75
C GLU A 260 -30.95 -0.04 10.25
N ILE A 261 -29.67 -0.20 9.89
CA ILE A 261 -29.22 -0.27 8.48
C ILE A 261 -29.76 -1.54 7.81
N ARG A 262 -29.68 -2.69 8.49
CA ARG A 262 -30.23 -3.96 7.99
C ARG A 262 -31.72 -3.88 7.71
N ASN A 263 -32.49 -3.30 8.62
CA ASN A 263 -33.96 -3.16 8.47
C ASN A 263 -34.33 -2.27 7.29
N ARG A 264 -33.52 -1.24 6.99
CA ARG A 264 -33.75 -0.38 5.81
C ARG A 264 -33.43 -1.09 4.49
N SER A 265 -32.43 -1.93 4.44
CA SER A 265 -32.01 -2.66 3.23
C SER A 265 -33.07 -3.67 2.75
N THR A 266 -34.04 -4.04 3.61
CA THR A 266 -35.14 -4.95 3.28
C THR A 266 -36.38 -4.21 2.72
N VAL A 267 -36.39 -2.87 2.74
CA VAL A 267 -37.49 -2.05 2.18
C VAL A 267 -37.04 -1.47 0.84
N PRO A 268 -37.78 -1.57 -0.25
CA PRO A 268 -37.45 -0.92 -1.53
C PRO A 268 -37.24 0.59 -1.32
N VAL A 269 -36.07 1.09 -1.61
CA VAL A 269 -35.72 2.51 -1.44
C VAL A 269 -36.46 3.31 -2.53
N GLU A 270 -37.44 4.08 -2.17
CA GLU A 270 -37.89 5.23 -2.98
C GLU A 270 -36.67 6.17 -3.10
N LYS A 271 -36.32 6.55 -4.34
CA LYS A 271 -35.21 7.46 -4.60
C LYS A 271 -35.36 8.72 -3.74
N PRO A 272 -34.39 9.10 -2.92
CA PRO A 272 -34.49 10.32 -2.14
C PRO A 272 -34.66 11.51 -3.08
N ASN A 273 -35.69 12.32 -2.79
CA ASN A 273 -35.98 13.56 -3.51
C ASN A 273 -34.73 14.47 -3.36
N SER A 274 -34.05 14.77 -4.48
CA SER A 274 -32.75 15.44 -4.55
C SER A 274 -32.76 16.94 -4.16
N SER A 275 -33.81 17.42 -3.49
CA SER A 275 -34.05 18.85 -3.21
C SER A 275 -33.86 19.29 -1.76
N GLN A 276 -33.43 18.43 -0.84
CA GLN A 276 -33.02 18.92 0.49
C GLN A 276 -31.53 19.33 0.50
N PRO A 277 -31.20 20.57 0.90
CA PRO A 277 -29.84 20.99 1.08
C PRO A 277 -29.18 20.09 2.14
N VAL A 278 -28.13 19.38 1.76
CA VAL A 278 -27.24 18.71 2.74
C VAL A 278 -26.65 19.79 3.60
N ASP A 279 -27.00 19.79 4.88
CA ASP A 279 -26.58 20.79 5.86
C ASP A 279 -25.06 20.80 5.94
N GLU A 280 -24.42 21.78 5.30
CA GLU A 280 -22.97 21.93 5.12
C GLU A 280 -22.21 22.20 6.45
N TYR A 281 -22.95 22.41 7.55
CA TYR A 281 -22.40 22.80 8.85
C TYR A 281 -22.37 21.68 9.92
N ARG A 282 -22.57 20.41 9.54
CA ARG A 282 -22.45 19.31 10.51
C ARG A 282 -21.02 19.13 10.99
N LYS A 283 -20.84 18.86 12.30
CA LYS A 283 -19.52 18.59 12.93
C LYS A 283 -18.76 17.53 12.14
N PRO A 284 -17.47 17.73 11.86
CA PRO A 284 -16.63 16.72 11.25
C PRO A 284 -16.71 15.42 12.03
N GLN A 285 -16.87 14.30 11.34
CA GLN A 285 -17.01 12.97 11.95
C GLN A 285 -15.78 12.12 11.61
N ILE A 286 -15.41 11.25 12.55
CA ILE A 286 -14.39 10.23 12.28
C ILE A 286 -14.91 9.22 11.25
N TYR A 287 -14.01 8.43 10.69
CA TYR A 287 -14.30 7.55 9.55
C TYR A 287 -15.50 6.63 9.78
N ILE A 288 -15.55 5.94 10.93
CA ILE A 288 -16.65 5.01 11.26
C ILE A 288 -17.99 5.71 11.39
N ASP A 289 -18.05 6.86 12.07
CA ASP A 289 -19.28 7.62 12.25
C ASP A 289 -19.82 8.13 10.91
N GLN A 290 -18.92 8.54 10.02
CA GLN A 290 -19.29 8.95 8.65
C GLN A 290 -19.89 7.78 7.87
N LEU A 291 -19.31 6.57 7.95
CA LEU A 291 -19.85 5.37 7.30
C LEU A 291 -21.27 5.06 7.76
N PHE A 292 -21.47 5.00 9.07
CA PHE A 292 -22.80 4.69 9.64
C PHE A 292 -23.83 5.78 9.33
N ARG A 293 -23.43 7.05 9.41
CA ARG A 293 -24.29 8.17 9.04
C ARG A 293 -24.75 8.06 7.59
N LEU A 294 -23.82 7.88 6.65
CA LEU A 294 -24.12 7.79 5.22
C LEU A 294 -24.96 6.54 4.89
N ALA A 295 -24.71 5.43 5.55
CA ALA A 295 -25.53 4.23 5.42
C ALA A 295 -26.98 4.50 5.83
N LYS A 296 -27.20 5.23 6.93
CA LYS A 296 -28.54 5.60 7.42
C LYS A 296 -29.22 6.66 6.54
N GLU A 297 -28.49 7.68 6.11
CA GLU A 297 -29.09 8.83 5.40
C GLU A 297 -29.29 8.57 3.91
N THR A 298 -28.34 7.88 3.26
CA THR A 298 -28.29 7.77 1.79
C THR A 298 -28.38 6.35 1.25
N GLY A 299 -28.15 5.33 2.09
CA GLY A 299 -28.07 3.93 1.65
C GLY A 299 -26.83 3.63 0.76
N VAL A 300 -25.88 4.55 0.66
CA VAL A 300 -24.66 4.38 -0.17
C VAL A 300 -23.78 3.23 0.34
N PHE A 301 -23.77 2.99 1.66
CA PHE A 301 -23.02 1.93 2.29
C PHE A 301 -23.98 0.90 2.88
N ASP A 302 -24.01 -0.30 2.32
CA ASP A 302 -24.60 -1.47 2.97
C ASP A 302 -23.67 -2.06 4.03
N GLU A 303 -24.11 -3.08 4.74
CA GLU A 303 -23.30 -3.75 5.77
C GLU A 303 -21.99 -4.31 5.22
N ARG A 304 -22.01 -4.86 4.00
CA ARG A 304 -20.82 -5.38 3.35
C ARG A 304 -19.81 -4.25 3.06
N ALA A 305 -20.29 -3.15 2.50
CA ALA A 305 -19.47 -1.99 2.20
C ALA A 305 -18.85 -1.37 3.48
N ILE A 306 -19.64 -1.27 4.57
CA ILE A 306 -19.12 -0.81 5.87
C ILE A 306 -17.99 -1.71 6.35
N ARG A 307 -18.18 -3.04 6.31
CA ARG A 307 -17.14 -3.99 6.74
C ARG A 307 -15.89 -3.89 5.87
N ASP A 308 -16.05 -3.90 4.54
CA ASP A 308 -14.93 -3.81 3.60
C ASP A 308 -14.15 -2.49 3.77
N GLU A 309 -14.82 -1.38 4.14
CA GLU A 309 -14.17 -0.11 4.45
C GLU A 309 -13.45 -0.14 5.80
N ILE A 310 -14.01 -0.80 6.82
CA ILE A 310 -13.32 -1.01 8.11
C ILE A 310 -12.04 -1.83 7.89
N ASP A 311 -12.13 -2.96 7.19
CA ASP A 311 -10.97 -3.80 6.89
C ASP A 311 -9.94 -3.04 6.04
N THR A 312 -10.40 -2.24 5.07
CA THR A 312 -9.54 -1.41 4.22
C THR A 312 -8.76 -0.37 5.05
N ILE A 313 -9.43 0.33 5.98
CA ILE A 313 -8.76 1.39 6.76
C ILE A 313 -7.78 0.82 7.79
N ILE A 314 -8.10 -0.33 8.39
CA ILE A 314 -7.17 -1.02 9.30
C ILE A 314 -5.93 -1.48 8.54
N LEU A 315 -6.11 -2.19 7.42
CA LEU A 315 -5.01 -2.69 6.59
C LEU A 315 -4.14 -1.53 6.08
N GLY A 316 -4.77 -0.51 5.49
CA GLY A 316 -4.06 0.62 4.89
C GLY A 316 -3.33 1.50 5.90
N GLY A 317 -3.87 1.68 7.11
CA GLY A 317 -3.31 2.55 8.14
C GLY A 317 -2.26 1.87 9.01
N ASN A 318 -2.28 0.54 9.14
CA ASN A 318 -1.34 -0.20 9.98
C ASN A 318 -0.02 -0.50 9.26
N GLU A 319 0.01 -1.47 8.36
CA GLU A 319 1.24 -2.04 7.80
C GLU A 319 2.10 -0.99 7.08
N THR A 320 1.46 -0.11 6.30
CA THR A 320 2.19 0.90 5.51
C THR A 320 2.93 1.90 6.38
N SER A 321 2.28 2.42 7.43
CA SER A 321 2.89 3.36 8.37
C SER A 321 3.95 2.67 9.24
N ALA A 322 3.69 1.43 9.66
CA ALA A 322 4.63 0.64 10.45
C ALA A 322 5.93 0.36 9.68
N LEU A 323 5.83 -0.11 8.44
CA LEU A 323 7.01 -0.37 7.60
C LEU A 323 7.78 0.92 7.32
N THR A 324 7.08 2.00 6.92
CA THR A 324 7.74 3.28 6.65
C THR A 324 8.52 3.77 7.86
N LEU A 325 7.89 3.81 9.04
CA LEU A 325 8.57 4.28 10.25
C LEU A 325 9.71 3.35 10.68
N SER A 326 9.55 2.04 10.49
CA SER A 326 10.62 1.08 10.79
C SER A 326 11.82 1.25 9.86
N HIS A 327 11.57 1.54 8.56
CA HIS A 327 12.63 1.92 7.63
C HIS A 327 13.33 3.21 8.09
N VAL A 328 12.58 4.23 8.54
CA VAL A 328 13.15 5.49 9.07
C VAL A 328 14.04 5.21 10.28
N VAL A 329 13.56 4.44 11.24
CA VAL A 329 14.34 4.10 12.45
C VAL A 329 15.61 3.33 12.07
N LEU A 330 15.54 2.41 11.12
CA LEU A 330 16.70 1.67 10.63
C LEU A 330 17.70 2.61 9.92
N MET A 331 17.23 3.52 9.06
CA MET A 331 18.09 4.52 8.42
C MET A 331 18.80 5.41 9.44
N LEU A 332 18.07 5.85 10.45
CA LEU A 332 18.67 6.64 11.55
C LEU A 332 19.64 5.80 12.40
N ALA A 333 19.40 4.51 12.55
CA ALA A 333 20.33 3.61 13.25
C ALA A 333 21.63 3.36 12.46
N ILE A 334 21.58 3.37 11.13
CA ILE A 334 22.73 3.28 10.24
C ILE A 334 23.47 4.64 10.17
N HIS A 335 22.75 5.73 9.96
CA HIS A 335 23.29 7.10 9.77
C HIS A 335 23.20 7.90 11.07
N GLN A 336 24.22 7.72 11.93
CA GLN A 336 24.25 8.31 13.28
C GLN A 336 24.32 9.84 13.28
N ASP A 337 24.94 10.45 12.30
CA ASP A 337 25.01 11.90 12.07
C ASP A 337 23.65 12.47 11.73
N VAL A 338 22.90 11.82 10.84
CA VAL A 338 21.51 12.18 10.50
C VAL A 338 20.60 12.05 11.72
N GLN A 339 20.75 10.96 12.48
CA GLN A 339 19.97 10.78 13.72
C GLN A 339 20.24 11.90 14.73
N GLN A 340 21.49 12.31 14.88
CA GLN A 340 21.88 13.36 15.79
C GLN A 340 21.31 14.71 15.34
N ARG A 341 21.37 15.02 14.05
CA ARG A 341 20.81 16.27 13.47
C ARG A 341 19.28 16.34 13.64
N VAL A 342 18.56 15.22 13.46
CA VAL A 342 17.11 15.18 13.76
C VAL A 342 16.84 15.45 15.24
N TYR A 343 17.63 14.85 16.13
CA TYR A 343 17.46 15.08 17.56
C TYR A 343 17.71 16.52 17.99
N GLU A 344 18.73 17.17 17.43
CA GLU A 344 19.02 18.60 17.68
C GLU A 344 17.87 19.48 17.22
N GLU A 345 17.28 19.20 16.05
CA GLU A 345 16.06 19.88 15.60
C GLU A 345 14.89 19.68 16.56
N LEU A 346 14.70 18.45 17.07
CA LEU A 346 13.67 18.17 18.09
C LEU A 346 13.85 18.98 19.35
N VAL A 347 15.06 18.98 19.92
CA VAL A 347 15.36 19.72 21.16
C VAL A 347 15.19 21.22 20.95
N ALA A 348 15.64 21.76 19.81
CA ALA A 348 15.47 23.17 19.50
C ALA A 348 14.01 23.60 19.32
N THR A 349 13.15 22.68 18.83
CA THR A 349 11.74 22.99 18.53
C THR A 349 10.81 22.70 19.69
N LEU A 350 11.03 21.60 20.42
CA LEU A 350 10.12 21.06 21.45
C LEU A 350 10.66 21.23 22.87
N GLY A 351 11.95 21.57 23.01
CA GLY A 351 12.64 21.57 24.31
C GLY A 351 13.24 20.20 24.64
N SER A 352 14.04 20.12 25.69
CA SER A 352 14.78 18.90 26.07
C SER A 352 13.93 17.85 26.84
N SER A 353 12.77 18.23 27.33
CA SER A 353 11.93 17.38 28.19
C SER A 353 10.45 17.34 27.75
N PHE A 354 10.20 17.39 26.46
CA PHE A 354 8.83 17.29 25.97
C PHE A 354 8.23 15.88 26.18
N THR A 355 6.99 15.83 26.63
CA THR A 355 6.24 14.58 26.83
C THR A 355 5.15 14.39 25.77
N GLU A 356 4.69 15.45 25.16
CA GLU A 356 3.67 15.47 24.11
C GLU A 356 4.09 16.37 22.96
N VAL A 357 3.56 16.10 21.80
CA VAL A 357 3.80 16.87 20.57
C VAL A 357 2.48 17.50 20.13
N GLU A 358 2.48 18.79 19.88
CA GLU A 358 1.33 19.52 19.38
C GLU A 358 1.32 19.57 17.85
N ASN A 359 0.13 19.76 17.28
CA ASN A 359 -0.06 19.71 15.83
C ASN A 359 0.73 20.80 15.07
N ASP A 360 0.80 22.02 15.62
CA ASP A 360 1.54 23.13 15.00
C ASP A 360 3.07 22.91 15.04
N GLN A 361 3.55 22.21 16.07
CA GLN A 361 4.98 21.88 16.22
C GLN A 361 5.48 20.95 15.10
N LEU A 362 4.62 20.06 14.57
CA LEU A 362 4.99 19.13 13.48
C LEU A 362 5.44 19.86 12.20
N SER A 363 4.95 21.06 11.95
CA SER A 363 5.35 21.87 10.80
C SER A 363 6.71 22.55 10.97
N ARG A 364 7.21 22.62 12.21
CA ARG A 364 8.50 23.21 12.59
C ARG A 364 9.66 22.21 12.65
N LEU A 365 9.45 21.01 12.07
CA LEU A 365 10.44 19.92 11.98
C LEU A 365 10.77 19.61 10.51
N PRO A 366 11.38 20.57 9.77
CA PRO A 366 11.65 20.39 8.34
C PRO A 366 12.70 19.33 8.06
N TYR A 367 13.75 19.20 8.87
CA TYR A 367 14.78 18.18 8.64
C TYR A 367 14.26 16.77 8.89
N MET A 368 13.47 16.56 9.94
CA MET A 368 12.76 15.29 10.17
C MET A 368 11.86 14.96 8.97
N GLU A 369 11.19 15.95 8.38
CA GLU A 369 10.37 15.70 7.18
C GLU A 369 11.21 15.30 5.98
N MET A 370 12.40 15.89 5.80
CA MET A 370 13.35 15.49 4.75
C MET A 370 13.84 14.05 4.95
N VAL A 371 14.13 13.65 6.18
CA VAL A 371 14.51 12.26 6.52
C VAL A 371 13.38 11.27 6.21
N LEU A 372 12.13 11.60 6.57
CA LEU A 372 10.96 10.80 6.22
C LEU A 372 10.81 10.67 4.69
N LYS A 373 10.92 11.78 3.97
CA LYS A 373 10.81 11.80 2.49
C LYS A 373 11.92 10.97 1.85
N GLU A 374 13.15 11.11 2.29
CA GLU A 374 14.29 10.38 1.72
C GLU A 374 14.18 8.87 2.00
N THR A 375 13.73 8.49 3.20
CA THR A 375 13.44 7.09 3.49
C THR A 375 12.34 6.54 2.58
N MET A 376 11.23 7.28 2.40
CA MET A 376 10.15 6.86 1.50
C MET A 376 10.58 6.85 0.02
N ARG A 377 11.58 7.64 -0.36
CA ARG A 377 12.16 7.63 -1.70
C ARG A 377 12.90 6.32 -1.95
N LEU A 378 13.80 5.96 -1.04
CA LEU A 378 14.60 4.74 -1.16
C LEU A 378 13.80 3.46 -0.87
N PHE A 379 12.86 3.52 0.06
CA PHE A 379 12.07 2.37 0.52
C PHE A 379 10.56 2.66 0.42
N PRO A 380 10.02 2.91 -0.80
CA PRO A 380 8.58 3.10 -0.96
C PRO A 380 7.84 1.83 -0.58
N VAL A 381 6.93 1.90 0.40
CA VAL A 381 6.17 0.72 0.87
C VAL A 381 5.31 0.13 -0.26
N GLY A 382 4.82 0.97 -1.17
CA GLY A 382 4.18 0.54 -2.41
C GLY A 382 5.14 0.69 -3.61
N PRO A 383 6.13 -0.20 -3.80
CA PRO A 383 7.18 -0.03 -4.80
C PRO A 383 6.66 -0.17 -6.23
N VAL A 384 5.55 -0.89 -6.37
CA VAL A 384 4.85 -1.14 -7.62
C VAL A 384 3.36 -1.04 -7.39
N ILE A 385 2.66 -0.29 -8.23
CA ILE A 385 1.19 -0.24 -8.24
C ILE A 385 0.67 -0.54 -9.64
N ALA A 386 -0.58 -1.00 -9.74
CA ALA A 386 -1.13 -1.38 -11.04
C ALA A 386 -2.50 -0.75 -11.30
N ARG A 387 -2.77 -0.51 -12.58
CA ARG A 387 -4.04 0.00 -13.10
C ARG A 387 -4.51 -0.87 -14.26
N GLN A 388 -5.81 -0.97 -14.42
CA GLN A 388 -6.43 -1.55 -15.61
C GLN A 388 -6.80 -0.44 -16.58
N CYS A 389 -6.29 -0.50 -17.80
CA CYS A 389 -6.69 0.42 -18.84
C CYS A 389 -8.07 0.00 -19.38
N THR A 390 -9.05 0.89 -19.36
CA THR A 390 -10.43 0.61 -19.80
C THR A 390 -10.74 1.16 -21.19
N ASP A 391 -9.79 1.87 -21.77
CA ASP A 391 -9.79 2.34 -23.17
C ASP A 391 -8.35 2.54 -23.63
N ASP A 392 -8.12 2.71 -24.93
CA ASP A 392 -6.78 2.96 -25.46
C ASP A 392 -6.22 4.27 -24.88
N LEU A 393 -4.99 4.21 -24.36
CA LEU A 393 -4.31 5.37 -23.78
C LEU A 393 -3.00 5.63 -24.51
N LYS A 394 -2.87 6.83 -25.08
CA LYS A 394 -1.61 7.30 -25.67
C LYS A 394 -0.67 7.77 -24.53
N ILE A 395 0.52 7.24 -24.53
CA ILE A 395 1.67 7.68 -23.73
C ILE A 395 2.77 8.20 -24.67
N SER A 396 3.91 8.64 -24.14
CA SER A 396 4.97 9.31 -24.93
C SER A 396 5.31 8.59 -26.23
N ASN A 397 5.63 7.30 -26.17
CA ASN A 397 6.14 6.53 -27.31
C ASN A 397 5.26 5.35 -27.74
N ALA A 398 4.06 5.20 -27.15
CA ALA A 398 3.23 4.03 -27.40
C ALA A 398 1.74 4.29 -27.18
N ILE A 399 0.92 3.34 -27.60
CA ILE A 399 -0.49 3.26 -27.23
C ILE A 399 -0.68 2.03 -26.36
N ILE A 400 -1.14 2.24 -25.14
CA ILE A 400 -1.56 1.16 -24.24
C ILE A 400 -2.97 0.74 -24.64
N PRO A 401 -3.18 -0.52 -25.06
CA PRO A 401 -4.50 -0.95 -25.50
C PRO A 401 -5.50 -1.07 -24.33
N ASN A 402 -6.77 -0.92 -24.64
CA ASN A 402 -7.86 -1.31 -23.76
C ASN A 402 -7.67 -2.74 -23.23
N GLY A 403 -7.97 -2.97 -21.95
CA GLY A 403 -7.87 -4.28 -21.30
C GLY A 403 -6.46 -4.66 -20.81
N VAL A 404 -5.47 -3.81 -21.03
CA VAL A 404 -4.09 -4.04 -20.56
C VAL A 404 -3.92 -3.58 -19.10
N THR A 405 -3.16 -4.35 -18.35
CA THR A 405 -2.70 -3.94 -17.01
C THR A 405 -1.44 -3.10 -17.12
N VAL A 406 -1.50 -1.86 -16.65
CA VAL A 406 -0.35 -0.97 -16.54
C VAL A 406 0.26 -1.09 -15.15
N VAL A 407 1.54 -1.40 -15.11
CA VAL A 407 2.33 -1.53 -13.89
C VAL A 407 3.22 -0.32 -13.74
N LEU A 408 3.11 0.39 -12.63
CA LEU A 408 3.78 1.67 -12.37
C LEU A 408 4.91 1.44 -11.37
N GLY A 409 6.16 1.63 -11.82
CA GLY A 409 7.37 1.40 -11.07
C GLY A 409 7.75 2.58 -10.18
N ILE A 410 7.13 2.68 -9.02
CA ILE A 410 7.42 3.75 -8.06
C ILE A 410 8.87 3.64 -7.55
N PHE A 411 9.31 2.44 -7.21
CA PHE A 411 10.68 2.17 -6.79
C PHE A 411 11.72 2.65 -7.82
N ASN A 412 11.45 2.39 -9.09
CA ASN A 412 12.36 2.73 -10.20
C ASN A 412 12.45 4.24 -10.42
N VAL A 413 11.31 4.94 -10.55
CA VAL A 413 11.32 6.39 -10.79
C VAL A 413 11.97 7.15 -9.62
N GLN A 414 11.76 6.69 -8.38
CA GLN A 414 12.33 7.29 -7.17
C GLN A 414 13.83 7.02 -7.01
N ARG A 415 14.42 6.16 -7.85
CA ARG A 415 15.87 5.87 -7.90
C ARG A 415 16.48 6.21 -9.27
N SER A 416 15.72 6.83 -10.16
CA SER A 416 16.19 7.21 -11.48
C SER A 416 17.29 8.27 -11.41
N GLY A 417 18.48 7.97 -11.94
CA GLY A 417 19.58 8.91 -12.03
C GLY A 417 19.24 10.19 -12.82
N LYS A 418 18.27 10.12 -13.74
CA LYS A 418 17.75 11.28 -14.47
C LYS A 418 17.17 12.35 -13.53
N HIS A 419 16.53 11.94 -12.44
CA HIS A 419 15.84 12.84 -11.50
C HIS A 419 16.62 13.07 -10.21
N TRP A 420 17.40 12.09 -9.77
CA TRP A 420 18.07 12.09 -8.46
C TRP A 420 19.58 12.16 -8.56
N GLY A 421 20.13 12.20 -9.78
CA GLY A 421 21.58 12.29 -10.02
C GLY A 421 22.31 10.93 -9.87
N PRO A 422 23.64 10.95 -9.95
CA PRO A 422 24.45 9.72 -9.95
C PRO A 422 24.44 8.99 -8.60
N ALA A 423 24.15 9.69 -7.50
CA ALA A 423 24.04 9.14 -6.15
C ALA A 423 22.59 8.77 -5.77
N ALA A 424 21.74 8.44 -6.75
CA ALA A 424 20.31 8.16 -6.56
C ALA A 424 20.03 7.04 -5.54
N ASP A 425 20.94 6.11 -5.34
CA ASP A 425 20.81 5.00 -4.38
C ASP A 425 21.38 5.31 -2.99
N THR A 426 21.99 6.48 -2.80
CA THR A 426 22.55 6.89 -1.51
C THR A 426 21.47 7.58 -0.67
N PHE A 427 21.47 7.30 0.65
CA PHE A 427 20.58 7.98 1.60
C PHE A 427 21.13 9.38 1.91
N ASP A 428 20.48 10.39 1.38
CA ASP A 428 20.82 11.80 1.56
C ASP A 428 19.55 12.64 1.75
N PRO A 429 19.15 12.95 3.01
CA PRO A 429 17.98 13.81 3.27
C PRO A 429 18.05 15.18 2.60
N ASP A 430 19.24 15.71 2.35
CA ASP A 430 19.45 16.99 1.69
C ASP A 430 19.00 16.99 0.21
N ASN A 431 18.64 15.82 -0.34
CA ASN A 431 17.90 15.71 -1.60
C ASN A 431 16.58 16.49 -1.59
N PHE A 432 15.99 16.72 -0.42
CA PHE A 432 14.72 17.44 -0.25
C PHE A 432 14.89 18.91 0.16
N LEU A 433 16.10 19.43 0.16
CA LEU A 433 16.32 20.88 0.26
C LEU A 433 15.61 21.61 -0.90
N PRO A 434 15.04 22.80 -0.65
CA PRO A 434 14.36 23.59 -1.68
C PRO A 434 15.20 23.76 -2.94
N GLU A 435 16.50 24.06 -2.78
CA GLU A 435 17.45 24.32 -3.87
C GLU A 435 17.64 23.11 -4.79
N ARG A 436 17.56 21.89 -4.22
CA ARG A 436 17.71 20.63 -4.96
C ARG A 436 16.39 20.09 -5.50
N SER A 437 15.26 20.49 -4.92
CA SER A 437 13.94 19.88 -5.22
C SER A 437 13.09 20.69 -6.18
N THR A 438 13.25 22.01 -6.28
CA THR A 438 12.38 22.95 -7.01
C THR A 438 12.23 22.60 -8.50
N HIS A 439 13.28 22.09 -9.15
CA HIS A 439 13.29 21.77 -10.58
C HIS A 439 13.01 20.30 -10.91
N ARG A 440 12.77 19.46 -9.88
CA ARG A 440 12.46 18.05 -10.13
C ARG A 440 11.04 17.88 -10.66
N HIS A 441 10.89 16.92 -11.56
CA HIS A 441 9.58 16.54 -12.06
C HIS A 441 8.69 16.05 -10.90
N PRO A 442 7.44 16.55 -10.72
CA PRO A 442 6.61 16.23 -9.57
C PRO A 442 6.28 14.73 -9.44
N TYR A 443 6.32 13.99 -10.55
CA TYR A 443 6.07 12.55 -10.58
C TYR A 443 7.34 11.69 -10.42
N CYS A 444 8.48 12.28 -10.07
CA CYS A 444 9.66 11.50 -9.69
C CYS A 444 9.66 11.06 -8.21
N PHE A 445 8.72 11.58 -7.39
CA PHE A 445 8.55 11.22 -5.98
C PHE A 445 7.07 10.94 -5.66
N LEU A 446 6.71 9.68 -5.49
CA LEU A 446 5.34 9.19 -5.43
C LEU A 446 5.07 8.27 -4.21
N PRO A 447 5.50 8.61 -2.98
CA PRO A 447 5.38 7.72 -1.82
C PRO A 447 3.93 7.40 -1.45
N PHE A 448 2.99 8.27 -1.83
CA PHE A 448 1.54 8.12 -1.63
C PHE A 448 0.77 8.01 -2.95
N SER A 449 1.45 7.63 -4.05
CA SER A 449 0.93 7.71 -5.40
C SER A 449 0.50 9.14 -5.77
N ALA A 450 -0.19 9.31 -6.90
CA ALA A 450 -0.71 10.60 -7.35
C ALA A 450 -2.03 10.39 -8.13
N GLY A 451 -2.59 11.50 -8.61
CA GLY A 451 -3.86 11.51 -9.32
C GLY A 451 -5.07 11.22 -8.42
N PRO A 452 -6.25 10.99 -8.99
CA PRO A 452 -7.48 10.81 -8.22
C PRO A 452 -7.45 9.63 -7.23
N ARG A 453 -6.74 8.56 -7.58
CA ARG A 453 -6.57 7.34 -6.76
C ARG A 453 -5.36 7.37 -5.82
N ASN A 454 -4.85 8.54 -5.45
CA ASN A 454 -3.79 8.69 -4.45
C ASN A 454 -4.23 8.21 -3.05
N CYS A 455 -3.29 8.08 -2.13
CA CYS A 455 -3.56 7.69 -0.75
C CYS A 455 -4.51 8.70 -0.06
N ILE A 456 -5.62 8.22 0.48
CA ILE A 456 -6.56 9.07 1.26
C ILE A 456 -5.96 9.48 2.60
N GLY A 457 -5.16 8.58 3.20
CA GLY A 457 -4.57 8.74 4.53
C GLY A 457 -3.19 9.42 4.55
N TYR A 458 -2.71 10.05 3.47
CA TYR A 458 -1.32 10.55 3.43
C TYR A 458 -0.99 11.54 4.54
N LYS A 459 -1.91 12.46 4.88
CA LYS A 459 -1.74 13.41 6.00
C LYS A 459 -1.75 12.70 7.34
N TYR A 460 -2.68 11.75 7.52
CA TYR A 460 -2.76 10.92 8.72
C TYR A 460 -1.45 10.16 8.94
N GLY A 461 -0.95 9.47 7.91
CA GLY A 461 0.29 8.70 7.99
C GLY A 461 1.50 9.57 8.35
N LEU A 462 1.66 10.72 7.71
CA LEU A 462 2.76 11.64 8.02
C LEU A 462 2.67 12.17 9.45
N MET A 463 1.48 12.57 9.91
CA MET A 463 1.29 13.07 11.28
C MET A 463 1.60 12.00 12.32
N SER A 464 1.01 10.81 12.19
CA SER A 464 1.22 9.71 13.15
C SER A 464 2.68 9.27 13.20
N MET A 465 3.35 9.16 12.04
CA MET A 465 4.77 8.80 11.98
C MET A 465 5.67 9.88 12.60
N LYS A 466 5.40 11.17 12.35
CA LYS A 466 6.15 12.26 12.98
C LYS A 466 6.01 12.22 14.51
N VAL A 467 4.80 12.06 15.05
CA VAL A 467 4.59 11.97 16.52
C VAL A 467 5.33 10.78 17.10
N MET A 468 5.19 9.59 16.50
CA MET A 468 5.92 8.40 16.96
C MET A 468 7.44 8.61 16.91
N LEU A 469 7.97 9.19 15.84
CA LEU A 469 9.39 9.44 15.66
C LEU A 469 9.93 10.44 16.70
N CYS A 470 9.18 11.53 16.97
CA CYS A 470 9.52 12.47 18.04
C CYS A 470 9.65 11.74 19.39
N ARG A 471 8.66 10.92 19.75
CA ARG A 471 8.65 10.17 21.01
C ARG A 471 9.78 9.14 21.10
N LEU A 472 10.06 8.44 20.00
CA LEU A 472 11.15 7.46 19.93
C LEU A 472 12.52 8.12 20.09
N LEU A 473 12.77 9.22 19.40
CA LEU A 473 14.06 9.91 19.44
C LEU A 473 14.27 10.73 20.72
N ALA A 474 13.18 11.16 21.38
CA ALA A 474 13.28 11.75 22.71
C ALA A 474 13.73 10.75 23.77
N ALA A 475 13.26 9.51 23.67
CA ALA A 475 13.54 8.47 24.66
C ALA A 475 14.84 7.69 24.39
N PHE A 476 15.16 7.47 23.10
CA PHE A 476 16.19 6.51 22.73
C PHE A 476 17.14 7.03 21.63
N ARG A 477 18.37 6.57 21.71
CA ARG A 477 19.32 6.55 20.58
C ARG A 477 19.34 5.14 20.00
N PHE A 478 19.20 5.05 18.69
CA PHE A 478 19.17 3.80 17.94
C PHE A 478 20.52 3.50 17.33
N SER A 479 20.90 2.23 17.28
CA SER A 479 22.08 1.73 16.55
C SER A 479 21.80 0.35 15.96
N THR A 480 22.56 -0.04 14.95
CA THR A 480 22.45 -1.35 14.29
C THR A 480 23.82 -1.83 13.82
N ASP A 481 23.95 -3.14 13.64
CA ASP A 481 25.13 -3.75 12.98
C ASP A 481 24.95 -3.84 11.46
N LEU A 482 23.74 -3.56 10.95
CA LEU A 482 23.45 -3.61 9.53
C LEU A 482 24.02 -2.38 8.81
N THR A 483 24.52 -2.60 7.59
CA THR A 483 24.90 -1.52 6.65
C THR A 483 23.89 -1.47 5.50
N MET A 484 23.93 -0.40 4.69
CA MET A 484 23.05 -0.24 3.53
C MET A 484 23.20 -1.40 2.53
N GLU A 485 24.42 -1.86 2.32
CA GLU A 485 24.75 -2.93 1.36
C GLU A 485 24.24 -4.32 1.81
N GLN A 486 24.03 -4.49 3.10
CA GLN A 486 23.51 -5.73 3.68
C GLN A 486 21.99 -5.83 3.65
N LEU A 487 21.29 -4.73 3.32
CA LEU A 487 19.84 -4.74 3.29
C LEU A 487 19.31 -5.57 2.11
N VAL A 488 18.62 -6.65 2.41
CA VAL A 488 17.97 -7.51 1.42
C VAL A 488 16.51 -7.11 1.27
N LEU A 489 16.16 -6.60 0.10
CA LEU A 489 14.79 -6.17 -0.20
C LEU A 489 13.97 -7.33 -0.73
N LYS A 490 12.71 -7.43 -0.26
CA LYS A 490 11.73 -8.36 -0.80
C LYS A 490 10.37 -7.68 -1.01
N LEU A 491 9.61 -8.21 -1.94
CA LEU A 491 8.27 -7.71 -2.27
C LEU A 491 7.21 -8.74 -1.89
N ASP A 492 6.56 -8.51 -0.75
CA ASP A 492 5.37 -9.24 -0.30
C ASP A 492 4.16 -8.31 -0.30
N ILE A 493 3.72 -7.90 -1.52
CA ILE A 493 2.75 -6.82 -1.76
C ILE A 493 3.32 -5.45 -1.37
N THR A 494 3.86 -5.33 -0.17
CA THR A 494 4.63 -4.18 0.33
C THR A 494 6.13 -4.46 0.24
N LEU A 495 6.94 -3.41 0.10
CA LEU A 495 8.39 -3.53 0.16
C LEU A 495 8.83 -3.77 1.60
N LYS A 496 9.53 -4.86 1.83
CA LYS A 496 10.06 -5.26 3.13
C LYS A 496 11.57 -5.44 3.06
N ILE A 497 12.20 -5.35 4.23
CA ILE A 497 13.60 -5.74 4.42
C ILE A 497 13.59 -7.15 5.02
N ASP A 498 14.16 -8.12 4.31
CA ASP A 498 14.10 -9.54 4.67
C ASP A 498 14.87 -9.83 5.96
N ASN A 499 16.03 -9.23 6.14
CA ASN A 499 16.82 -9.30 7.36
C ASN A 499 16.27 -8.42 8.51
N LYS A 500 15.02 -7.94 8.37
CA LYS A 500 14.23 -7.20 9.38
C LYS A 500 14.85 -5.85 9.78
N HIS A 501 14.17 -5.12 10.66
CA HIS A 501 14.60 -3.81 11.16
C HIS A 501 15.30 -3.99 12.53
N MET A 502 16.46 -4.63 12.49
CA MET A 502 17.22 -5.02 13.69
C MET A 502 17.97 -3.82 14.27
N VAL A 503 17.64 -3.45 15.50
CA VAL A 503 18.26 -2.30 16.21
C VAL A 503 18.59 -2.62 17.66
N ARG A 504 19.48 -1.82 18.26
CA ARG A 504 19.70 -1.67 19.72
C ARG A 504 19.26 -0.27 20.13
N ILE A 505 18.90 -0.11 21.36
CA ILE A 505 18.55 1.19 21.94
C ILE A 505 19.31 1.43 23.24
N VAL A 506 19.71 2.68 23.43
CA VAL A 506 20.20 3.22 24.68
C VAL A 506 19.36 4.45 25.06
N PRO A 507 19.18 4.78 26.35
CA PRO A 507 18.47 5.98 26.75
C PRO A 507 19.15 7.26 26.25
N ARG A 508 18.34 8.30 26.06
CA ARG A 508 18.82 9.67 25.85
C ARG A 508 18.75 10.49 27.11
#